data_971769d9a340b4e7eb927c5e3123e9e7
#
_entry.id   971769d9a340b4e7eb927c5e3123e9e7
#
_cell.length_a   1.000
_cell.length_b   1.000
_cell.length_c   1.000
_cell.angle_alpha   90.00
_cell.angle_beta   90.00
_cell.angle_gamma   90.00
#
_symmetry.space_group_name_H-M   'P 1'
#
loop_
_entity.id
_entity.type
_entity.pdbx_description
1 polymer ?
#
loop_
_entity_poly.entity_id
_entity_poly.type
_entity_poly.pdbx_seq_one_letter_code
_entity_poly.pdbx_strand_id
1 'polypeptide(L)'
;MSGKSRRRRASVAVGVAVLVGLGIPLVTSGCSSGNGEANPAATLHVHGSSPAVPVATGTASFADSGLIGFAAAELLDSDPSSQLQQLQQMKSMGMTTVRVDASWANGEPTQGSFDWSTLDTIMASVHKVGMTADLIIDACPPWAAADGASGQFAQPANPSQFGAWAGAVAARYGSKGADYFEIWNEPNNSQFWSPSPDPAAYTADLEAAYAAIKAADSSSVVISGGLAPGASNSTYQAIDPVTFLKDMYASGAQGNFDAVADHPYTFPADPNTDSQGNWGEMDQTRPSLRSLMAAHGDGAKKIWITEFGAPTGNVTDAQQATELTQAITAAKHTSWIAAFYIYTWSDQDGGDGFGLLDSNGKPKPAYTAVTAALTS
;
A
#
# COMPACT_ATOMS: atom_id res chain seq x y z
N MET A 1 20.43 22.62 31.67
CA MET A 1 19.25 21.72 31.66
C MET A 1 18.20 22.37 30.76
N SER A 2 18.15 21.98 29.50
CA SER A 2 17.17 22.50 28.51
C SER A 2 16.43 21.30 27.93
N GLY A 3 15.21 21.06 28.45
CA GLY A 3 14.32 20.02 27.96
C GLY A 3 13.72 20.44 26.62
N LYS A 4 14.20 19.87 25.52
CA LYS A 4 13.50 19.93 24.23
C LYS A 4 12.28 19.02 24.30
N SER A 5 11.08 19.61 24.44
CA SER A 5 9.80 18.95 24.23
C SER A 5 9.75 18.46 22.77
N ARG A 6 9.88 17.15 22.56
CA ARG A 6 9.55 16.50 21.29
C ARG A 6 8.03 16.52 21.15
N ARG A 7 7.52 17.37 20.27
CA ARG A 7 6.12 17.26 19.81
C ARG A 7 5.98 15.93 19.08
N ARG A 8 5.28 14.97 19.66
CA ARG A 8 4.82 13.77 18.97
C ARG A 8 3.80 14.23 17.94
N ARG A 9 4.13 14.16 16.67
CA ARG A 9 3.12 14.10 15.60
C ARG A 9 2.37 12.80 15.83
N ALA A 10 1.05 12.84 15.72
CA ALA A 10 0.24 11.64 15.85
C ALA A 10 0.58 10.72 14.67
N SER A 11 1.34 9.68 14.94
CA SER A 11 1.50 8.57 14.01
C SER A 11 0.14 7.92 13.86
N VAL A 12 -0.41 7.94 12.68
CA VAL A 12 -1.58 7.13 12.37
C VAL A 12 -1.04 5.76 12.00
N ALA A 13 -1.05 4.86 12.97
CA ALA A 13 -0.91 3.46 12.67
C ALA A 13 -2.03 3.09 11.70
N VAL A 14 -1.68 2.69 10.48
CA VAL A 14 -2.61 2.05 9.55
C VAL A 14 -2.88 0.67 10.12
N GLY A 15 -3.78 0.62 11.11
CA GLY A 15 -4.24 -0.64 11.66
C GLY A 15 -5.15 -1.30 10.64
N VAL A 16 -4.76 -2.46 10.14
CA VAL A 16 -5.70 -3.37 9.47
C VAL A 16 -6.76 -3.73 10.51
N ALA A 17 -7.88 -3.03 10.51
CA ALA A 17 -9.03 -3.44 11.28
C ALA A 17 -9.67 -4.65 10.61
N VAL A 18 -9.07 -5.81 10.81
CA VAL A 18 -9.80 -7.05 10.62
C VAL A 18 -10.87 -7.06 11.70
N LEU A 19 -12.11 -6.84 11.29
CA LEU A 19 -13.28 -6.75 12.15
C LEU A 19 -13.57 -8.07 12.86
N VAL A 20 -12.86 -8.30 13.96
CA VAL A 20 -13.36 -9.12 15.06
C VAL A 20 -14.01 -8.12 16.02
N GLY A 21 -15.36 -8.15 16.11
CA GLY A 21 -16.14 -7.16 16.82
C GLY A 21 -15.77 -7.04 18.31
N LEU A 22 -15.14 -5.95 18.66
CA LEU A 22 -15.08 -5.40 20.03
C LEU A 22 -15.01 -3.88 19.92
N GLY A 23 -16.00 -3.19 20.46
CA GLY A 23 -16.14 -1.75 20.41
C GLY A 23 -15.13 -1.01 21.28
N ILE A 24 -14.54 0.06 20.75
CA ILE A 24 -13.70 1.00 21.48
C ILE A 24 -14.17 2.44 21.16
N PRO A 25 -14.24 3.35 22.14
CA PRO A 25 -14.81 4.69 21.95
C PRO A 25 -13.83 5.70 21.36
N LEU A 26 -14.37 6.61 20.54
CA LEU A 26 -13.68 7.76 19.93
C LEU A 26 -13.20 8.77 20.98
N VAL A 27 -11.97 9.25 20.83
CA VAL A 27 -11.47 10.46 21.50
C VAL A 27 -11.12 11.51 20.44
N THR A 28 -11.79 12.65 20.51
CA THR A 28 -11.56 13.82 19.65
C THR A 28 -10.49 14.74 20.25
N SER A 29 -9.52 15.19 19.46
CA SER A 29 -8.59 16.26 19.83
C SER A 29 -8.40 17.26 18.70
N GLY A 30 -8.56 18.55 19.03
CA GLY A 30 -8.62 19.67 18.11
C GLY A 30 -7.25 20.16 17.61
N CYS A 31 -7.27 20.82 16.44
CA CYS A 31 -6.15 21.44 15.77
C CYS A 31 -5.86 22.86 16.26
N SER A 32 -4.58 23.23 16.31
CA SER A 32 -4.11 24.61 16.43
C SER A 32 -3.04 24.88 15.35
N SER A 33 -3.21 26.00 14.65
CA SER A 33 -2.41 26.46 13.51
C SER A 33 -1.10 27.14 13.93
N GLY A 34 -0.03 26.97 13.16
CA GLY A 34 1.23 27.71 13.29
C GLY A 34 1.94 27.83 11.94
N ASN A 35 2.23 29.08 11.55
CA ASN A 35 2.92 29.48 10.33
C ASN A 35 4.41 29.11 10.35
N GLY A 36 4.97 28.69 9.22
CA GLY A 36 6.40 28.51 9.01
C GLY A 36 6.80 28.74 7.54
N GLU A 37 7.82 29.53 7.37
CA GLU A 37 8.35 30.08 6.12
C GLU A 37 8.95 29.05 5.15
N ALA A 38 8.89 29.35 3.87
CA ALA A 38 9.38 28.55 2.76
C ALA A 38 10.92 28.59 2.64
N ASN A 39 11.55 27.45 2.37
CA ASN A 39 12.96 27.32 2.07
C ASN A 39 13.16 26.78 0.63
N PRO A 40 14.14 27.30 -0.15
CA PRO A 40 14.26 26.98 -1.57
C PRO A 40 14.83 25.58 -1.84
N ALA A 41 14.41 25.00 -2.97
CA ALA A 41 14.73 23.68 -3.46
C ALA A 41 16.25 23.40 -3.56
N ALA A 42 16.71 22.36 -2.88
CA ALA A 42 18.05 21.79 -3.09
C ALA A 42 17.99 20.82 -4.28
N THR A 43 18.80 21.12 -5.30
CA THR A 43 18.96 20.27 -6.49
C THR A 43 19.94 19.13 -6.14
N LEU A 44 19.41 17.92 -6.03
CA LEU A 44 20.22 16.71 -5.83
C LEU A 44 20.84 16.26 -7.15
N HIS A 45 22.16 16.43 -7.29
CA HIS A 45 22.93 15.78 -8.36
C HIS A 45 23.32 14.36 -7.90
N VAL A 46 22.66 13.35 -8.47
CA VAL A 46 23.01 11.93 -8.26
C VAL A 46 23.82 11.44 -9.45
N HIS A 47 25.13 11.21 -9.25
CA HIS A 47 25.96 10.44 -10.17
C HIS A 47 26.28 9.10 -9.52
N GLY A 48 25.79 8.03 -10.10
CA GLY A 48 26.12 6.67 -9.72
C GLY A 48 25.14 5.69 -10.36
N SER A 49 25.57 4.98 -11.40
CA SER A 49 24.79 3.90 -12.02
C SER A 49 24.83 2.67 -11.12
N SER A 50 23.78 2.48 -10.32
CA SER A 50 23.47 1.16 -9.75
C SER A 50 22.95 0.25 -10.88
N PRO A 51 23.20 -1.08 -10.82
CA PRO A 51 22.61 -2.00 -11.78
C PRO A 51 21.07 -1.87 -11.73
N ALA A 52 20.46 -1.59 -12.87
CA ALA A 52 19.01 -1.47 -12.98
C ALA A 52 18.38 -2.80 -12.55
N VAL A 53 17.56 -2.76 -11.50
CA VAL A 53 16.61 -3.83 -11.22
C VAL A 53 15.67 -3.88 -12.43
N PRO A 54 15.39 -5.05 -13.03
CA PRO A 54 14.46 -5.13 -14.14
C PRO A 54 13.10 -4.55 -13.71
N VAL A 55 12.65 -3.51 -14.38
CA VAL A 55 11.29 -3.00 -14.20
C VAL A 55 10.35 -4.11 -14.65
N ALA A 56 9.62 -4.70 -13.69
CA ALA A 56 8.59 -5.66 -14.05
C ALA A 56 7.50 -4.89 -14.79
N THR A 57 7.40 -5.10 -16.07
CA THR A 57 6.21 -4.71 -16.82
C THR A 57 5.01 -5.34 -16.11
N GLY A 58 3.86 -4.65 -15.98
CA GLY A 58 2.67 -5.15 -15.26
C GLY A 58 2.16 -6.53 -15.70
N THR A 59 2.91 -7.24 -16.54
CA THR A 59 2.65 -8.57 -17.10
C THR A 59 3.58 -9.67 -16.58
N ALA A 60 4.68 -9.36 -15.86
CA ALA A 60 5.55 -10.40 -15.30
C ALA A 60 4.87 -11.09 -14.09
N SER A 61 5.06 -12.42 -13.94
CA SER A 61 4.63 -13.13 -12.74
C SER A 61 5.54 -12.83 -11.55
N PHE A 62 5.09 -13.12 -10.34
CA PHE A 62 5.93 -12.96 -9.13
C PHE A 62 7.21 -13.82 -9.24
N ALA A 63 7.12 -15.04 -9.79
CA ALA A 63 8.28 -15.89 -10.01
C ALA A 63 9.31 -15.27 -10.96
N ASP A 64 8.85 -14.48 -11.94
CA ASP A 64 9.72 -13.83 -12.95
C ASP A 64 10.21 -12.46 -12.45
N SER A 65 9.36 -11.71 -11.76
CA SER A 65 9.65 -10.35 -11.28
C SER A 65 10.51 -10.36 -10.02
N GLY A 66 10.30 -11.34 -9.13
CA GLY A 66 10.89 -11.36 -7.79
C GLY A 66 10.42 -10.19 -6.90
N LEU A 67 9.29 -9.55 -7.22
CA LEU A 67 8.77 -8.40 -6.47
C LEU A 67 8.19 -8.84 -5.15
N ILE A 68 9.01 -8.79 -4.11
CA ILE A 68 8.60 -9.02 -2.73
C ILE A 68 9.08 -7.90 -1.82
N GLY A 69 8.21 -7.46 -0.90
CA GLY A 69 8.51 -6.37 0.01
C GLY A 69 7.69 -6.39 1.28
N PHE A 70 7.76 -5.29 1.99
CA PHE A 70 6.90 -4.98 3.12
C PHE A 70 5.97 -3.81 2.80
N ALA A 71 4.74 -3.88 3.29
CA ALA A 71 3.91 -2.71 3.51
C ALA A 71 4.47 -2.04 4.79
N ALA A 72 5.21 -0.95 4.61
CA ALA A 72 6.11 -0.38 5.63
C ALA A 72 5.76 1.08 5.92
N ALA A 73 4.54 1.33 6.38
CA ALA A 73 4.06 2.66 6.76
C ALA A 73 4.93 3.30 7.87
N GLU A 74 5.57 2.49 8.73
CA GLU A 74 6.47 2.93 9.78
C GLU A 74 7.70 3.72 9.27
N LEU A 75 8.05 3.60 8.00
CA LEU A 75 9.12 4.42 7.41
C LEU A 75 8.77 5.91 7.40
N LEU A 76 7.49 6.27 7.33
CA LEU A 76 7.02 7.66 7.33
C LEU A 76 7.36 8.40 8.63
N ASP A 77 7.37 7.69 9.75
CA ASP A 77 7.61 8.25 11.08
C ASP A 77 9.04 8.03 11.59
N SER A 78 9.83 7.24 10.86
CA SER A 78 11.22 6.94 11.21
C SER A 78 12.17 8.09 10.84
N ASP A 79 13.22 8.32 11.64
CA ASP A 79 14.30 9.21 11.23
C ASP A 79 15.14 8.62 10.08
N PRO A 80 15.86 9.45 9.30
CA PRO A 80 16.59 8.97 8.10
C PRO A 80 17.59 7.85 8.35
N SER A 81 18.21 7.79 9.55
CA SER A 81 19.15 6.72 9.88
C SER A 81 18.44 5.41 10.17
N SER A 82 17.31 5.47 10.87
CA SER A 82 16.44 4.33 11.15
C SER A 82 15.80 3.79 9.86
N GLN A 83 15.29 4.66 8.98
CA GLN A 83 14.79 4.28 7.65
C GLN A 83 15.82 3.48 6.86
N LEU A 84 17.04 4.01 6.75
CA LEU A 84 18.10 3.35 6.01
C LEU A 84 18.47 1.99 6.63
N GLN A 85 18.54 1.89 7.96
CA GLN A 85 18.82 0.64 8.66
C GLN A 85 17.74 -0.40 8.43
N GLN A 86 16.46 -0.03 8.53
CA GLN A 86 15.33 -0.93 8.28
C GLN A 86 15.36 -1.45 6.84
N LEU A 87 15.51 -0.58 5.86
CA LEU A 87 15.61 -0.96 4.45
C LEU A 87 16.81 -1.87 4.16
N GLN A 88 17.97 -1.65 4.81
CA GLN A 88 19.12 -2.55 4.72
C GLN A 88 18.81 -3.94 5.28
N GLN A 89 18.09 -4.01 6.40
CA GLN A 89 17.66 -5.28 6.99
C GLN A 89 16.67 -5.99 6.06
N MET A 90 15.64 -5.30 5.56
CA MET A 90 14.70 -5.84 4.58
C MET A 90 15.43 -6.37 3.34
N LYS A 91 16.35 -5.60 2.78
CA LYS A 91 17.19 -6.02 1.63
C LYS A 91 18.01 -7.26 1.94
N SER A 92 18.57 -7.37 3.14
CA SER A 92 19.36 -8.54 3.55
C SER A 92 18.54 -9.83 3.69
N MET A 93 17.23 -9.71 3.90
CA MET A 93 16.28 -10.82 3.86
C MET A 93 15.92 -11.27 2.43
N GLY A 94 16.28 -10.51 1.42
CA GLY A 94 15.92 -10.78 0.02
C GLY A 94 14.79 -9.93 -0.52
N MET A 95 14.32 -8.91 0.22
CA MET A 95 13.29 -7.99 -0.28
C MET A 95 13.83 -7.15 -1.43
N THR A 96 12.99 -6.92 -2.43
CA THR A 96 13.34 -6.18 -3.65
C THR A 96 12.63 -4.84 -3.75
N THR A 97 11.53 -4.69 -3.02
CA THR A 97 10.67 -3.50 -3.05
C THR A 97 10.14 -3.17 -1.66
N VAL A 98 9.55 -1.99 -1.50
CA VAL A 98 8.82 -1.55 -0.30
C VAL A 98 7.58 -0.80 -0.73
N ARG A 99 6.46 -0.95 -0.01
CA ARG A 99 5.20 -0.25 -0.24
C ARG A 99 5.06 0.84 0.83
N VAL A 100 4.88 2.10 0.41
CA VAL A 100 4.88 3.28 1.28
C VAL A 100 3.87 4.31 0.78
N ASP A 101 3.17 4.98 1.71
CA ASP A 101 2.21 6.01 1.37
C ASP A 101 2.88 7.27 0.82
N ALA A 102 2.40 7.74 -0.32
CA ALA A 102 2.63 9.07 -0.84
C ALA A 102 1.39 9.94 -0.52
N SER A 103 1.21 10.19 0.77
CA SER A 103 0.04 10.89 1.31
C SER A 103 -0.16 12.27 0.70
N TRP A 104 -1.29 12.50 0.02
CA TRP A 104 -1.62 13.80 -0.55
C TRP A 104 -1.79 14.87 0.53
N ALA A 105 -2.43 14.51 1.66
CA ALA A 105 -2.63 15.43 2.77
C ALA A 105 -1.30 15.94 3.38
N ASN A 106 -0.26 15.09 3.40
CA ASN A 106 1.05 15.48 3.90
C ASN A 106 1.89 16.18 2.82
N GLY A 107 1.80 15.73 1.57
CA GLY A 107 2.60 16.24 0.48
C GLY A 107 2.09 17.56 -0.12
N GLU A 108 0.79 17.84 -0.01
CA GLU A 108 0.18 19.10 -0.44
C GLU A 108 -0.83 19.60 0.62
N PRO A 109 -0.38 19.98 1.82
CA PRO A 109 -1.25 20.37 2.92
C PRO A 109 -2.08 21.63 2.62
N THR A 110 -1.61 22.46 1.71
CA THR A 110 -2.31 23.63 1.16
C THR A 110 -2.20 23.57 -0.35
N GLN A 111 -3.30 23.83 -1.06
CA GLN A 111 -3.35 23.74 -2.51
C GLN A 111 -2.21 24.53 -3.19
N GLY A 112 -1.43 23.85 -4.02
CA GLY A 112 -0.28 24.39 -4.72
C GLY A 112 1.00 24.51 -3.89
N SER A 113 0.97 24.10 -2.61
CA SER A 113 2.15 24.14 -1.72
C SER A 113 2.62 22.73 -1.37
N PHE A 114 3.69 22.26 -2.02
CA PHE A 114 4.20 20.89 -1.86
C PHE A 114 5.25 20.79 -0.78
N ASP A 115 5.15 19.75 0.06
CA ASP A 115 6.19 19.28 0.99
C ASP A 115 6.65 17.86 0.62
N TRP A 116 7.80 17.77 0.00
CA TRP A 116 8.41 16.52 -0.42
C TRP A 116 9.39 15.93 0.58
N SER A 117 9.63 16.62 1.69
CA SER A 117 10.77 16.34 2.59
C SER A 117 10.80 14.91 3.12
N THR A 118 9.67 14.37 3.56
CA THR A 118 9.56 13.01 4.07
C THR A 118 9.78 11.99 2.96
N LEU A 119 9.05 12.14 1.86
CA LEU A 119 9.12 11.18 0.76
C LEU A 119 10.47 11.21 0.04
N ASP A 120 11.08 12.39 -0.14
CA ASP A 120 12.45 12.52 -0.66
C ASP A 120 13.46 11.73 0.17
N THR A 121 13.33 11.76 1.51
CA THR A 121 14.23 11.05 2.41
C THR A 121 14.06 9.54 2.31
N ILE A 122 12.81 9.06 2.24
CA ILE A 122 12.51 7.64 2.07
C ILE A 122 13.04 7.15 0.73
N MET A 123 12.70 7.85 -0.36
CA MET A 123 13.13 7.46 -1.71
C MET A 123 14.65 7.49 -1.89
N ALA A 124 15.34 8.45 -1.26
CA ALA A 124 16.81 8.45 -1.23
C ALA A 124 17.38 7.21 -0.52
N SER A 125 16.73 6.77 0.57
CA SER A 125 17.13 5.56 1.31
C SER A 125 16.83 4.29 0.52
N VAL A 126 15.66 4.19 -0.11
CA VAL A 126 15.25 3.08 -1.00
C VAL A 126 16.26 2.93 -2.16
N HIS A 127 16.56 4.04 -2.85
CA HIS A 127 17.54 4.05 -3.93
C HIS A 127 18.94 3.63 -3.45
N LYS A 128 19.37 4.14 -2.27
CA LYS A 128 20.69 3.83 -1.71
C LYS A 128 20.90 2.35 -1.41
N VAL A 129 19.84 1.63 -1.03
CA VAL A 129 19.93 0.17 -0.78
C VAL A 129 19.68 -0.66 -2.04
N GLY A 130 19.35 -0.03 -3.17
CA GLY A 130 19.05 -0.72 -4.44
C GLY A 130 17.75 -1.52 -4.37
N MET A 131 16.72 -0.95 -3.76
CA MET A 131 15.34 -1.42 -3.80
C MET A 131 14.50 -0.51 -4.70
N THR A 132 13.30 -0.97 -5.07
CA THR A 132 12.25 -0.16 -5.69
C THR A 132 11.18 0.20 -4.65
N ALA A 133 10.26 1.09 -5.00
CA ALA A 133 9.11 1.41 -4.18
C ALA A 133 7.82 1.28 -4.99
N ASP A 134 6.77 0.82 -4.31
CA ASP A 134 5.38 0.98 -4.65
C ASP A 134 4.84 2.13 -3.80
N LEU A 135 4.45 3.23 -4.47
CA LEU A 135 3.95 4.42 -3.80
C LEU A 135 2.43 4.44 -3.82
N ILE A 136 1.81 4.36 -2.64
CA ILE A 136 0.36 4.47 -2.50
C ILE A 136 -0.03 5.95 -2.59
N ILE A 137 -0.78 6.32 -3.61
CA ILE A 137 -1.33 7.67 -3.77
C ILE A 137 -2.66 7.73 -3.04
N ASP A 138 -2.69 8.31 -1.85
CA ASP A 138 -3.87 8.33 -0.98
C ASP A 138 -3.95 9.58 -0.09
N ALA A 139 -4.84 9.55 0.92
CA ALA A 139 -4.96 10.54 2.01
C ALA A 139 -5.26 11.95 1.52
N CYS A 140 -6.54 12.22 1.26
CA CYS A 140 -7.01 13.52 0.74
C CYS A 140 -6.85 14.66 1.76
N PRO A 141 -6.25 15.80 1.40
CA PRO A 141 -6.20 16.97 2.26
C PRO A 141 -7.58 17.61 2.44
N PRO A 142 -7.85 18.26 3.59
CA PRO A 142 -9.18 18.83 3.89
C PRO A 142 -9.69 19.83 2.85
N TRP A 143 -8.80 20.53 2.14
CA TRP A 143 -9.18 21.52 1.11
C TRP A 143 -9.68 20.85 -0.18
N ALA A 144 -9.41 19.58 -0.39
CA ALA A 144 -9.80 18.80 -1.58
C ALA A 144 -10.87 17.74 -1.28
N ALA A 145 -11.29 17.59 -0.02
CA ALA A 145 -12.27 16.60 0.39
C ALA A 145 -13.67 16.90 -0.13
N ALA A 146 -14.41 15.86 -0.48
CA ALA A 146 -15.81 15.97 -0.87
C ALA A 146 -16.71 16.37 0.30
N ASP A 147 -17.86 16.98 0.00
CA ASP A 147 -18.86 17.35 1.02
C ASP A 147 -19.32 16.11 1.81
N GLY A 148 -19.28 16.22 3.13
CA GLY A 148 -19.64 15.13 4.05
C GLY A 148 -18.55 14.09 4.29
N ALA A 149 -17.46 14.09 3.53
CA ALA A 149 -16.29 13.27 3.79
C ALA A 149 -15.40 13.92 4.89
N SER A 150 -14.68 13.10 5.65
CA SER A 150 -13.86 13.60 6.75
C SER A 150 -12.69 12.66 7.05
N GLY A 151 -11.68 13.21 7.75
CA GLY A 151 -10.45 12.49 8.08
C GLY A 151 -9.47 12.44 6.91
N GLN A 152 -8.35 11.76 7.11
CA GLN A 152 -7.31 11.65 6.09
C GLN A 152 -7.71 10.81 4.88
N PHE A 153 -8.66 9.91 5.05
CA PHE A 153 -9.20 9.07 3.98
C PHE A 153 -10.55 9.58 3.46
N ALA A 154 -10.76 10.90 3.53
CA ALA A 154 -11.88 11.55 2.85
C ALA A 154 -11.77 11.36 1.34
N GLN A 155 -12.87 10.97 0.68
CA GLN A 155 -12.86 10.89 -0.78
C GLN A 155 -12.57 12.27 -1.40
N PRO A 156 -11.79 12.36 -2.48
CA PRO A 156 -11.58 13.58 -3.22
C PRO A 156 -12.88 14.18 -3.80
N ALA A 157 -13.03 15.50 -3.74
CA ALA A 157 -14.17 16.17 -4.38
C ALA A 157 -14.00 16.28 -5.91
N ASN A 158 -12.75 16.26 -6.38
CA ASN A 158 -12.44 16.50 -7.79
C ASN A 158 -11.32 15.55 -8.26
N PRO A 159 -11.66 14.56 -9.10
CA PRO A 159 -10.69 13.60 -9.64
C PRO A 159 -9.50 14.25 -10.35
N SER A 160 -9.70 15.41 -11.02
CA SER A 160 -8.60 16.10 -11.70
C SER A 160 -7.56 16.66 -10.72
N GLN A 161 -7.96 17.05 -9.51
CA GLN A 161 -7.02 17.50 -8.47
C GLN A 161 -6.24 16.31 -7.90
N PHE A 162 -6.91 15.19 -7.65
CA PHE A 162 -6.25 13.96 -7.25
C PHE A 162 -5.27 13.46 -8.31
N GLY A 163 -5.69 13.44 -9.58
CA GLY A 163 -4.81 13.12 -10.71
C GLY A 163 -3.60 14.06 -10.81
N ALA A 164 -3.76 15.35 -10.53
CA ALA A 164 -2.64 16.29 -10.53
C ALA A 164 -1.60 15.97 -9.45
N TRP A 165 -2.03 15.56 -8.24
CA TRP A 165 -1.15 15.06 -7.20
C TRP A 165 -0.44 13.78 -7.64
N ALA A 166 -1.17 12.78 -8.14
CA ALA A 166 -0.59 11.52 -8.63
C ALA A 166 0.47 11.76 -9.71
N GLY A 167 0.18 12.65 -10.68
CA GLY A 167 1.13 13.03 -11.72
C GLY A 167 2.36 13.74 -11.17
N ALA A 168 2.21 14.60 -10.15
CA ALA A 168 3.33 15.28 -9.50
C ALA A 168 4.26 14.28 -8.76
N VAL A 169 3.70 13.29 -8.08
CA VAL A 169 4.46 12.21 -7.45
C VAL A 169 5.21 11.39 -8.50
N ALA A 170 4.55 10.97 -9.58
CA ALA A 170 5.17 10.21 -10.66
C ALA A 170 6.27 11.01 -11.37
N ALA A 171 6.05 12.27 -11.67
CA ALA A 171 7.07 13.13 -12.27
C ALA A 171 8.31 13.33 -11.37
N ARG A 172 8.11 13.27 -10.05
CA ARG A 172 9.21 13.42 -9.10
C ARG A 172 9.99 12.13 -8.88
N TYR A 173 9.32 10.99 -8.77
CA TYR A 173 9.89 9.72 -8.29
C TYR A 173 9.90 8.61 -9.32
N GLY A 174 9.08 8.65 -10.35
CA GLY A 174 9.20 7.79 -11.53
C GLY A 174 10.63 7.89 -12.07
N SER A 175 11.18 6.87 -12.66
CA SER A 175 12.58 6.79 -13.08
C SER A 175 13.65 6.95 -11.97
N LYS A 176 13.23 7.07 -10.69
CA LYS A 176 14.13 7.18 -9.52
C LYS A 176 13.88 6.07 -8.50
N GLY A 177 13.33 4.94 -8.95
CA GLY A 177 13.05 3.77 -8.10
C GLY A 177 11.61 3.68 -7.58
N ALA A 178 10.70 4.61 -7.96
CA ALA A 178 9.27 4.44 -7.83
C ALA A 178 8.72 4.07 -9.20
N ASP A 179 8.75 2.79 -9.51
CA ASP A 179 8.24 2.28 -10.79
C ASP A 179 6.77 1.87 -10.70
N TYR A 180 6.22 1.84 -9.48
CA TYR A 180 4.90 1.33 -9.13
C TYR A 180 4.12 2.38 -8.35
N PHE A 181 2.86 2.60 -8.74
CA PHE A 181 1.95 3.55 -8.12
C PHE A 181 0.61 2.88 -7.86
N GLU A 182 0.31 2.63 -6.59
CA GLU A 182 -0.96 2.09 -6.15
C GLU A 182 -1.94 3.23 -5.88
N ILE A 183 -3.14 3.16 -6.44
CA ILE A 183 -4.12 4.24 -6.35
C ILE A 183 -5.10 3.94 -5.23
N TRP A 184 -4.87 4.59 -4.09
CA TRP A 184 -5.58 4.44 -2.84
C TRP A 184 -5.31 3.12 -2.10
N ASN A 185 -5.67 3.10 -0.80
CA ASN A 185 -5.67 1.92 0.05
C ASN A 185 -7.11 1.57 0.44
N GLU A 186 -7.55 0.34 0.26
CA GLU A 186 -8.84 -0.22 0.68
C GLU A 186 -10.07 0.65 0.36
N PRO A 187 -10.25 1.12 -0.89
CA PRO A 187 -11.34 2.02 -1.25
C PRO A 187 -12.74 1.39 -1.12
N ASN A 188 -12.79 0.10 -0.90
CA ASN A 188 -14.02 -0.68 -0.68
C ASN A 188 -14.47 -0.71 0.81
N ASN A 189 -13.79 0.04 1.71
CA ASN A 189 -14.04 0.08 3.14
C ASN A 189 -14.15 1.52 3.63
N SER A 190 -15.19 1.86 4.41
CA SER A 190 -15.44 3.22 4.91
C SER A 190 -14.37 3.76 5.86
N GLN A 191 -13.51 2.92 6.41
CA GLN A 191 -12.35 3.38 7.18
C GLN A 191 -11.32 4.08 6.31
N PHE A 192 -11.22 3.66 5.04
CA PHE A 192 -10.26 4.17 4.07
C PHE A 192 -10.91 4.90 2.89
N TRP A 193 -12.24 5.02 2.87
CA TRP A 193 -13.00 5.82 1.89
C TRP A 193 -14.24 6.44 2.55
N SER A 194 -14.05 7.59 3.18
CA SER A 194 -15.12 8.30 3.89
C SER A 194 -15.95 9.15 2.93
N PRO A 195 -17.30 9.21 3.08
CA PRO A 195 -18.10 8.62 4.17
C PRO A 195 -18.49 7.15 3.97
N SER A 196 -18.41 6.64 2.75
CA SER A 196 -18.71 5.24 2.41
C SER A 196 -18.10 4.87 1.07
N PRO A 197 -17.75 3.59 0.85
CA PRO A 197 -17.24 3.12 -0.44
C PRO A 197 -18.13 3.55 -1.60
N ASP A 198 -17.51 4.07 -2.65
CA ASP A 198 -18.19 4.46 -3.90
C ASP A 198 -17.32 4.02 -5.09
N PRO A 199 -17.62 2.87 -5.71
CA PRO A 199 -16.85 2.36 -6.84
C PRO A 199 -16.80 3.31 -8.04
N ALA A 200 -17.83 4.14 -8.26
CA ALA A 200 -17.86 5.08 -9.37
C ALA A 200 -16.97 6.30 -9.11
N ALA A 201 -17.03 6.87 -7.90
CA ALA A 201 -16.15 7.97 -7.50
C ALA A 201 -14.68 7.51 -7.48
N TYR A 202 -14.39 6.34 -6.91
CA TYR A 202 -13.06 5.75 -6.92
C TYR A 202 -12.54 5.52 -8.36
N THR A 203 -13.40 5.02 -9.26
CA THR A 203 -13.01 4.79 -10.66
C THR A 203 -12.66 6.10 -11.37
N ALA A 204 -13.36 7.20 -11.08
CA ALA A 204 -13.03 8.51 -11.65
C ALA A 204 -11.67 9.03 -11.16
N ASP A 205 -11.34 8.81 -9.88
CA ASP A 205 -10.02 9.16 -9.34
C ASP A 205 -8.91 8.27 -9.93
N LEU A 206 -9.16 6.97 -10.09
CA LEU A 206 -8.24 6.03 -10.73
C LEU A 206 -7.96 6.42 -12.18
N GLU A 207 -8.97 6.79 -12.98
CA GLU A 207 -8.83 7.26 -14.36
C GLU A 207 -7.96 8.52 -14.44
N ALA A 208 -8.24 9.50 -13.58
CA ALA A 208 -7.48 10.75 -13.54
C ALA A 208 -6.03 10.52 -13.13
N ALA A 209 -5.79 9.69 -12.12
CA ALA A 209 -4.45 9.32 -11.66
C ALA A 209 -3.68 8.55 -12.74
N TYR A 210 -4.32 7.54 -13.36
CA TYR A 210 -3.72 6.76 -14.46
C TYR A 210 -3.24 7.66 -15.60
N ALA A 211 -4.12 8.52 -16.10
CA ALA A 211 -3.79 9.44 -17.19
C ALA A 211 -2.61 10.36 -16.84
N ALA A 212 -2.60 10.91 -15.61
CA ALA A 212 -1.56 11.83 -15.17
C ALA A 212 -0.21 11.13 -14.93
N ILE A 213 -0.21 9.94 -14.32
CA ILE A 213 0.99 9.13 -14.11
C ILE A 213 1.60 8.72 -15.46
N LYS A 214 0.77 8.19 -16.38
CA LYS A 214 1.25 7.79 -17.71
C LYS A 214 1.75 8.96 -18.55
N ALA A 215 1.22 10.16 -18.36
CA ALA A 215 1.73 11.38 -18.98
C ALA A 215 3.09 11.80 -18.40
N ALA A 216 3.31 11.59 -17.11
CA ALA A 216 4.57 11.92 -16.42
C ALA A 216 5.66 10.88 -16.72
N ASP A 217 5.31 9.60 -16.66
CA ASP A 217 6.18 8.46 -16.98
C ASP A 217 5.34 7.30 -17.54
N SER A 218 5.38 7.10 -18.84
CA SER A 218 4.61 6.06 -19.54
C SER A 218 5.05 4.63 -19.19
N SER A 219 6.24 4.46 -18.62
CA SER A 219 6.78 3.15 -18.19
C SER A 219 6.31 2.72 -16.81
N SER A 220 5.85 3.65 -15.97
CA SER A 220 5.33 3.35 -14.62
C SER A 220 4.15 2.39 -14.68
N VAL A 221 4.08 1.48 -13.71
CA VAL A 221 2.95 0.55 -13.52
C VAL A 221 1.95 1.18 -12.56
N VAL A 222 0.71 1.34 -13.00
CA VAL A 222 -0.39 1.85 -12.17
C VAL A 222 -1.24 0.68 -11.69
N ILE A 223 -1.38 0.57 -10.38
CA ILE A 223 -2.07 -0.52 -9.70
C ILE A 223 -3.35 0.04 -9.08
N SER A 224 -4.47 -0.67 -9.16
CA SER A 224 -5.66 -0.26 -8.39
C SER A 224 -5.36 -0.36 -6.89
N GLY A 225 -6.10 0.36 -6.06
CA GLY A 225 -5.98 0.23 -4.60
C GLY A 225 -6.25 -1.19 -4.14
N GLY A 226 -5.42 -1.69 -3.22
CA GLY A 226 -5.58 -2.99 -2.61
C GLY A 226 -6.94 -3.10 -1.94
N LEU A 227 -7.72 -4.13 -2.29
CA LEU A 227 -9.08 -4.28 -1.79
C LEU A 227 -9.09 -4.95 -0.42
N ALA A 228 -9.77 -4.33 0.54
CA ALA A 228 -9.96 -4.87 1.88
C ALA A 228 -10.71 -6.20 1.83
N PRO A 229 -10.29 -7.21 2.61
CA PRO A 229 -10.92 -8.51 2.64
C PRO A 229 -12.31 -8.48 3.27
N GLY A 230 -13.11 -9.49 2.97
CA GLY A 230 -14.34 -9.79 3.66
C GLY A 230 -15.62 -9.50 2.88
N ALA A 231 -16.73 -9.95 3.43
CA ALA A 231 -18.05 -9.83 2.82
C ALA A 231 -18.59 -8.40 2.90
N SER A 232 -19.43 -8.04 1.94
CA SER A 232 -20.17 -6.77 1.98
C SER A 232 -20.95 -6.62 3.29
N ASN A 233 -20.79 -5.49 3.95
CA ASN A 233 -21.35 -5.24 5.27
C ASN A 233 -21.88 -3.81 5.40
N SER A 234 -23.19 -3.67 5.51
CA SER A 234 -23.84 -2.37 5.64
C SER A 234 -23.61 -1.68 6.99
N THR A 235 -23.29 -2.43 8.04
CA THR A 235 -22.99 -1.85 9.37
C THR A 235 -21.64 -1.14 9.37
N TYR A 236 -20.65 -1.72 8.69
CA TYR A 236 -19.30 -1.15 8.55
C TYR A 236 -19.10 -0.47 7.20
N GLN A 237 -20.16 -0.39 6.38
CA GLN A 237 -20.10 0.21 5.05
C GLN A 237 -18.92 -0.32 4.24
N ALA A 238 -18.81 -1.64 4.11
CA ALA A 238 -17.82 -2.31 3.29
C ALA A 238 -18.49 -3.02 2.10
N ILE A 239 -17.80 -3.06 0.97
CA ILE A 239 -18.21 -3.81 -0.24
C ILE A 239 -17.15 -4.90 -0.44
N ASP A 240 -17.56 -6.15 -0.65
CA ASP A 240 -16.62 -7.24 -0.92
C ASP A 240 -15.79 -6.97 -2.19
N PRO A 241 -14.54 -7.47 -2.26
CA PRO A 241 -13.60 -7.17 -3.35
C PRO A 241 -14.15 -7.50 -4.74
N VAL A 242 -14.84 -8.63 -4.88
CA VAL A 242 -15.37 -9.09 -6.17
C VAL A 242 -16.50 -8.18 -6.66
N THR A 243 -17.40 -7.77 -5.76
CA THR A 243 -18.46 -6.80 -6.06
C THR A 243 -17.88 -5.42 -6.37
N PHE A 244 -16.92 -4.96 -5.59
CA PHE A 244 -16.28 -3.65 -5.82
C PHE A 244 -15.60 -3.59 -7.19
N LEU A 245 -14.78 -4.60 -7.55
CA LEU A 245 -14.15 -4.66 -8.86
C LEU A 245 -15.16 -4.75 -10.01
N LYS A 246 -16.25 -5.51 -9.85
CA LYS A 246 -17.33 -5.57 -10.82
C LYS A 246 -17.95 -4.18 -11.06
N ASP A 247 -18.19 -3.43 -9.99
CA ASP A 247 -18.80 -2.12 -10.06
C ASP A 247 -17.82 -1.05 -10.57
N MET A 248 -16.51 -1.21 -10.31
CA MET A 248 -15.46 -0.44 -10.99
C MET A 248 -15.50 -0.63 -12.51
N TYR A 249 -15.60 -1.88 -12.99
CA TYR A 249 -15.71 -2.14 -14.42
C TYR A 249 -17.00 -1.55 -15.01
N ALA A 250 -18.11 -1.64 -14.29
CA ALA A 250 -19.38 -1.01 -14.70
C ALA A 250 -19.27 0.53 -14.78
N SER A 251 -18.34 1.12 -14.03
CA SER A 251 -18.04 2.55 -13.99
C SER A 251 -16.95 2.99 -14.97
N GLY A 252 -16.41 2.07 -15.79
CA GLY A 252 -15.42 2.40 -16.83
C GLY A 252 -13.96 2.21 -16.44
N ALA A 253 -13.64 1.43 -15.42
CA ALA A 253 -12.26 1.21 -14.97
C ALA A 253 -11.37 0.53 -16.02
N GLN A 254 -11.94 -0.15 -17.02
CA GLN A 254 -11.17 -0.84 -18.05
C GLN A 254 -10.21 0.13 -18.79
N GLY A 255 -8.92 -0.22 -18.82
CA GLY A 255 -7.89 0.60 -19.46
C GLY A 255 -7.27 1.66 -18.56
N ASN A 256 -7.73 1.82 -17.31
CA ASN A 256 -7.28 2.82 -16.36
C ASN A 256 -6.43 2.24 -15.20
N PHE A 257 -5.91 1.02 -15.35
CA PHE A 257 -4.91 0.39 -14.48
C PHE A 257 -4.12 -0.65 -15.26
N ASP A 258 -2.92 -0.99 -14.78
CA ASP A 258 -2.06 -2.04 -15.35
C ASP A 258 -2.17 -3.36 -14.56
N ALA A 259 -2.54 -3.28 -13.27
CA ALA A 259 -2.74 -4.41 -12.38
C ALA A 259 -3.87 -4.14 -11.38
N VAL A 260 -4.46 -5.20 -10.84
CA VAL A 260 -5.42 -5.15 -9.72
C VAL A 260 -4.66 -5.49 -8.44
N ALA A 261 -4.89 -4.75 -7.35
CA ALA A 261 -4.38 -5.11 -6.04
C ALA A 261 -5.46 -5.72 -5.14
N ASP A 262 -5.03 -6.59 -4.22
CA ASP A 262 -5.89 -7.29 -3.28
C ASP A 262 -5.16 -7.53 -1.95
N HIS A 263 -5.90 -7.55 -0.83
CA HIS A 263 -5.42 -7.84 0.52
C HIS A 263 -6.03 -9.15 1.04
N PRO A 264 -5.63 -10.32 0.52
CA PRO A 264 -6.32 -11.59 0.75
C PRO A 264 -5.95 -12.24 2.11
N TYR A 265 -6.13 -11.51 3.21
CA TYR A 265 -5.85 -12.04 4.56
C TYR A 265 -6.71 -13.26 4.89
N THR A 266 -6.09 -14.33 5.33
CA THR A 266 -6.78 -15.60 5.60
C THR A 266 -6.80 -16.00 7.07
N PHE A 267 -5.94 -15.42 7.91
CA PHE A 267 -5.76 -15.89 9.29
C PHE A 267 -7.09 -16.09 10.05
N PRO A 268 -7.22 -17.15 10.86
CA PRO A 268 -6.20 -18.16 11.13
C PRO A 268 -6.22 -19.33 10.11
N ALA A 269 -6.82 -19.17 8.93
CA ALA A 269 -6.92 -20.21 7.91
C ALA A 269 -5.65 -20.27 7.04
N ASP A 270 -5.32 -21.47 6.56
CA ASP A 270 -4.25 -21.69 5.59
C ASP A 270 -4.67 -21.17 4.20
N PRO A 271 -3.91 -20.26 3.56
CA PRO A 271 -4.24 -19.74 2.23
C PRO A 271 -4.44 -20.84 1.16
N ASN A 272 -3.74 -21.99 1.27
CA ASN A 272 -3.93 -23.09 0.32
C ASN A 272 -5.28 -23.81 0.46
N THR A 273 -5.99 -23.65 1.56
CA THR A 273 -7.30 -24.28 1.82
C THR A 273 -8.45 -23.27 1.80
N ASP A 274 -8.17 -22.00 1.69
CA ASP A 274 -9.16 -20.91 1.74
C ASP A 274 -9.86 -20.67 0.38
N SER A 275 -10.36 -21.75 -0.22
CA SER A 275 -10.93 -21.72 -1.59
C SER A 275 -12.22 -20.91 -1.75
N GLN A 276 -12.90 -20.57 -0.67
CA GLN A 276 -14.16 -19.81 -0.66
C GLN A 276 -14.04 -18.50 0.15
N GLY A 277 -12.90 -18.24 0.74
CA GLY A 277 -12.59 -17.02 1.48
C GLY A 277 -11.75 -16.05 0.67
N ASN A 278 -11.06 -15.17 1.38
CA ASN A 278 -10.35 -14.04 0.80
C ASN A 278 -9.23 -14.43 -0.19
N TRP A 279 -8.50 -15.54 0.07
CA TRP A 279 -7.53 -16.01 -0.90
C TRP A 279 -8.20 -16.61 -2.14
N GLY A 280 -9.27 -17.38 -1.93
CA GLY A 280 -10.01 -18.02 -3.01
C GLY A 280 -10.77 -17.06 -3.91
N GLU A 281 -11.15 -15.88 -3.42
CA GLU A 281 -11.86 -14.88 -4.24
C GLU A 281 -11.00 -14.31 -5.38
N MET A 282 -9.67 -14.42 -5.29
CA MET A 282 -8.81 -14.03 -6.40
C MET A 282 -9.09 -14.85 -7.67
N ASP A 283 -9.31 -16.20 -7.59
CA ASP A 283 -9.53 -17.03 -8.78
C ASP A 283 -10.48 -18.24 -8.63
N GLN A 284 -10.83 -18.66 -7.39
CA GLN A 284 -11.56 -19.92 -7.15
C GLN A 284 -13.07 -19.73 -6.97
N THR A 285 -13.53 -18.59 -6.46
CA THR A 285 -14.95 -18.26 -6.36
C THR A 285 -15.59 -17.99 -7.75
N ARG A 286 -16.92 -17.86 -7.82
CA ARG A 286 -17.64 -17.54 -9.06
C ARG A 286 -18.74 -16.51 -8.81
N PRO A 287 -18.57 -15.24 -9.25
CA PRO A 287 -17.38 -14.71 -9.91
C PRO A 287 -16.16 -14.62 -8.98
N SER A 288 -14.97 -14.48 -9.55
CA SER A 288 -13.71 -14.17 -8.86
C SER A 288 -13.10 -12.91 -9.49
N LEU A 289 -12.09 -12.30 -8.83
CA LEU A 289 -11.37 -11.16 -9.40
C LEU A 289 -10.81 -11.52 -10.80
N ARG A 290 -10.14 -12.66 -10.93
CA ARG A 290 -9.60 -13.13 -12.21
C ARG A 290 -10.66 -13.36 -13.29
N SER A 291 -11.82 -13.90 -12.91
CA SER A 291 -12.91 -14.14 -13.87
C SER A 291 -13.52 -12.83 -14.37
N LEU A 292 -13.64 -11.81 -13.53
CA LEU A 292 -14.08 -10.48 -13.92
C LEU A 292 -13.06 -9.80 -14.84
N MET A 293 -11.76 -9.81 -14.48
CA MET A 293 -10.70 -9.29 -15.33
C MET A 293 -10.74 -9.93 -16.72
N ALA A 294 -10.86 -11.25 -16.79
CA ALA A 294 -10.96 -11.97 -18.05
C ALA A 294 -12.20 -11.59 -18.88
N ALA A 295 -13.36 -11.44 -18.22
CA ALA A 295 -14.60 -11.05 -18.87
C ALA A 295 -14.55 -9.64 -19.49
N HIS A 296 -13.72 -8.76 -18.93
CA HIS A 296 -13.52 -7.38 -19.39
C HIS A 296 -12.26 -7.21 -20.27
N GLY A 297 -11.62 -8.30 -20.74
CA GLY A 297 -10.46 -8.25 -21.63
C GLY A 297 -9.13 -8.00 -20.91
N ASP A 298 -9.11 -7.90 -19.58
CA ASP A 298 -7.94 -7.67 -18.73
C ASP A 298 -7.31 -8.98 -18.21
N GLY A 299 -7.66 -10.13 -18.80
CA GLY A 299 -7.15 -11.44 -18.37
C GLY A 299 -5.64 -11.62 -18.42
N ALA A 300 -4.91 -10.79 -19.18
CA ALA A 300 -3.45 -10.79 -19.22
C ALA A 300 -2.81 -10.00 -18.05
N LYS A 301 -3.55 -9.04 -17.48
CA LYS A 301 -3.10 -8.26 -16.30
C LYS A 301 -2.97 -9.16 -15.08
N LYS A 302 -2.16 -8.75 -14.12
CA LYS A 302 -1.84 -9.53 -12.92
C LYS A 302 -2.60 -9.00 -11.70
N ILE A 303 -2.63 -9.83 -10.65
CA ILE A 303 -3.01 -9.40 -9.29
C ILE A 303 -1.73 -9.16 -8.50
N TRP A 304 -1.72 -8.08 -7.73
CA TRP A 304 -0.70 -7.75 -6.75
C TRP A 304 -1.28 -7.99 -5.36
N ILE A 305 -0.62 -8.80 -4.55
CA ILE A 305 -0.93 -8.94 -3.13
C ILE A 305 -0.16 -7.83 -2.42
N THR A 306 -0.82 -6.68 -2.21
CA THR A 306 -0.18 -5.48 -1.67
C THR A 306 -0.20 -5.45 -0.14
N GLU A 307 -0.97 -6.34 0.49
CA GLU A 307 -0.83 -6.70 1.90
C GLU A 307 -1.22 -8.15 2.15
N PHE A 308 -0.42 -8.84 2.97
CA PHE A 308 -0.75 -10.14 3.56
C PHE A 308 0.00 -10.34 4.87
N GLY A 309 -0.68 -10.85 5.88
CA GLY A 309 -0.08 -11.09 7.19
C GLY A 309 -0.99 -11.89 8.12
N ALA A 310 -0.44 -12.27 9.27
CA ALA A 310 -1.18 -12.95 10.33
C ALA A 310 -0.73 -12.41 11.70
N PRO A 311 -1.63 -11.81 12.51
CA PRO A 311 -1.23 -11.15 13.75
C PRO A 311 -1.07 -12.16 14.89
N THR A 312 0.04 -12.10 15.62
CA THR A 312 0.32 -13.00 16.74
C THR A 312 -0.59 -12.84 17.96
N GLY A 313 -1.52 -11.88 17.91
CA GLY A 313 -2.67 -11.80 18.83
C GLY A 313 -3.81 -12.79 18.50
N ASN A 314 -3.91 -13.22 17.24
CA ASN A 314 -4.94 -14.14 16.73
C ASN A 314 -4.38 -15.52 16.43
N VAL A 315 -3.09 -15.62 16.11
CA VAL A 315 -2.37 -16.85 15.83
C VAL A 315 -1.12 -16.93 16.70
N THR A 316 -0.49 -18.10 16.78
CA THR A 316 0.82 -18.25 17.43
C THR A 316 1.94 -17.77 16.49
N ASP A 317 3.12 -17.44 17.04
CA ASP A 317 4.33 -17.10 16.24
C ASP A 317 4.67 -18.16 15.20
N ALA A 318 4.49 -19.45 15.55
CA ALA A 318 4.72 -20.56 14.64
C ALA A 318 3.69 -20.62 13.50
N GLN A 319 2.42 -20.30 13.79
CA GLN A 319 1.38 -20.20 12.77
C GLN A 319 1.62 -18.99 11.85
N GLN A 320 1.98 -17.82 12.40
CA GLN A 320 2.38 -16.66 11.59
C GLN A 320 3.47 -17.05 10.59
N ALA A 321 4.53 -17.71 11.06
CA ALA A 321 5.63 -18.15 10.19
C ALA A 321 5.16 -19.13 9.10
N THR A 322 4.26 -20.06 9.46
CA THR A 322 3.70 -21.04 8.52
C THR A 322 2.83 -20.38 7.46
N GLU A 323 1.88 -19.55 7.86
CA GLU A 323 0.94 -18.87 6.96
C GLU A 323 1.68 -17.98 5.95
N LEU A 324 2.64 -17.16 6.40
CA LEU A 324 3.45 -16.32 5.53
C LEU A 324 4.26 -17.13 4.51
N THR A 325 4.90 -18.21 4.93
CA THR A 325 5.69 -19.05 4.00
C THR A 325 4.83 -19.83 3.01
N GLN A 326 3.65 -20.28 3.44
CA GLN A 326 2.67 -20.91 2.55
C GLN A 326 2.13 -19.91 1.51
N ALA A 327 1.75 -18.68 1.92
CA ALA A 327 1.28 -17.65 1.02
C ALA A 327 2.34 -17.24 -0.01
N ILE A 328 3.59 -17.01 0.42
CA ILE A 328 4.71 -16.71 -0.48
C ILE A 328 4.93 -17.86 -1.47
N THR A 329 4.88 -19.12 -1.00
CA THR A 329 5.03 -20.28 -1.86
C THR A 329 3.89 -20.38 -2.86
N ALA A 330 2.64 -20.19 -2.44
CA ALA A 330 1.48 -20.19 -3.33
C ALA A 330 1.60 -19.08 -4.39
N ALA A 331 2.00 -17.87 -3.98
CA ALA A 331 2.22 -16.75 -4.90
C ALA A 331 3.32 -17.06 -5.93
N LYS A 332 4.45 -17.65 -5.52
CA LYS A 332 5.54 -18.06 -6.44
C LYS A 332 5.07 -19.06 -7.51
N HIS A 333 4.14 -19.94 -7.18
CA HIS A 333 3.61 -20.94 -8.11
C HIS A 333 2.40 -20.46 -8.92
N THR A 334 1.98 -19.23 -8.75
CA THR A 334 0.79 -18.66 -9.38
C THR A 334 1.16 -17.62 -10.43
N SER A 335 1.06 -17.98 -11.71
CA SER A 335 1.54 -17.16 -12.83
C SER A 335 0.82 -15.82 -13.02
N TRP A 336 -0.35 -15.65 -12.44
CA TRP A 336 -1.12 -14.40 -12.51
C TRP A 336 -0.93 -13.49 -11.27
N ILE A 337 -0.13 -13.88 -10.27
CA ILE A 337 0.35 -12.98 -9.21
C ILE A 337 1.67 -12.35 -9.67
N ALA A 338 1.83 -11.04 -9.48
CA ALA A 338 3.02 -10.30 -9.90
C ALA A 338 3.90 -9.83 -8.74
N ALA A 339 3.32 -9.53 -7.59
CA ALA A 339 4.04 -9.02 -6.43
C ALA A 339 3.39 -9.50 -5.13
N PHE A 340 4.18 -9.48 -4.06
CA PHE A 340 3.74 -9.87 -2.73
C PHE A 340 4.35 -8.96 -1.66
N TYR A 341 3.49 -8.31 -0.85
CA TYR A 341 3.92 -7.46 0.25
C TYR A 341 3.44 -8.02 1.58
N ILE A 342 4.38 -8.16 2.51
CA ILE A 342 4.10 -8.63 3.87
C ILE A 342 3.65 -7.43 4.71
N TYR A 343 2.53 -7.54 5.36
CA TYR A 343 2.08 -6.63 6.40
C TYR A 343 2.39 -7.27 7.75
N THR A 344 3.38 -6.80 8.54
CA THR A 344 4.22 -5.63 8.33
C THR A 344 5.65 -5.92 8.84
N TRP A 345 6.55 -4.93 8.81
CA TRP A 345 7.94 -5.12 9.24
C TRP A 345 8.07 -5.32 10.75
N SER A 346 7.41 -4.46 11.55
CA SER A 346 7.63 -4.39 13.00
C SER A 346 6.37 -4.10 13.79
N ASP A 347 6.26 -4.65 15.01
CA ASP A 347 5.23 -4.31 15.99
C ASP A 347 5.58 -3.07 16.82
N GLN A 348 6.75 -2.44 16.62
CA GLN A 348 7.20 -1.30 17.44
C GLN A 348 6.30 -0.07 17.28
N ASP A 349 5.77 0.15 16.10
CA ASP A 349 5.02 1.35 15.73
C ASP A 349 3.54 1.04 15.41
N GLY A 350 2.95 0.06 16.12
CA GLY A 350 1.52 -0.25 15.99
C GLY A 350 1.21 -1.36 14.99
N GLY A 351 2.14 -2.27 14.75
CA GLY A 351 1.94 -3.43 13.88
C GLY A 351 0.99 -4.51 14.42
N ASP A 352 0.37 -4.29 15.57
CA ASP A 352 -0.71 -5.12 16.18
C ASP A 352 -0.49 -6.64 16.14
N GLY A 353 0.79 -7.06 16.22
CA GLY A 353 1.18 -8.47 16.14
C GLY A 353 1.50 -8.95 14.72
N PHE A 354 1.29 -8.16 13.69
CA PHE A 354 1.61 -8.51 12.29
C PHE A 354 3.11 -8.46 11.97
N GLY A 355 3.90 -7.67 12.72
CA GLY A 355 5.32 -7.47 12.47
C GLY A 355 6.12 -8.78 12.48
N LEU A 356 7.19 -8.82 11.67
CA LEU A 356 8.23 -9.85 11.75
C LEU A 356 9.22 -9.57 12.88
N LEU A 357 9.29 -8.34 13.36
CA LEU A 357 9.93 -7.95 14.60
C LEU A 357 8.86 -7.72 15.67
N ASP A 358 9.16 -8.11 16.92
CA ASP A 358 8.30 -7.83 18.06
C ASP A 358 8.36 -6.34 18.47
N SER A 359 7.56 -5.95 19.46
CA SER A 359 7.52 -4.57 19.98
C SER A 359 8.84 -4.07 20.59
N ASN A 360 9.82 -4.94 20.78
CA ASN A 360 11.18 -4.59 21.20
C ASN A 360 12.19 -4.60 20.04
N GLY A 361 11.73 -4.82 18.80
CA GLY A 361 12.58 -4.94 17.61
C GLY A 361 13.31 -6.27 17.48
N LYS A 362 12.90 -7.31 18.24
CA LYS A 362 13.51 -8.63 18.18
C LYS A 362 12.81 -9.48 17.10
N PRO A 363 13.57 -10.19 16.25
CA PRO A 363 13.01 -11.09 15.25
C PRO A 363 12.12 -12.17 15.85
N LYS A 364 10.89 -12.31 15.30
CA LYS A 364 10.00 -13.43 15.55
C LYS A 364 10.39 -14.64 14.68
N PRO A 365 9.88 -15.86 14.94
CA PRO A 365 10.11 -17.05 14.09
C PRO A 365 9.82 -16.82 12.61
N ALA A 366 8.81 -16.01 12.28
CA ALA A 366 8.45 -15.62 10.92
C ALA A 366 9.59 -14.92 10.16
N TYR A 367 10.42 -14.13 10.82
CA TYR A 367 11.58 -13.47 10.20
C TYR A 367 12.52 -14.51 9.55
N THR A 368 12.90 -15.52 10.30
CA THR A 368 13.81 -16.57 9.80
C THR A 368 13.15 -17.45 8.74
N ALA A 369 11.87 -17.79 8.94
CA ALA A 369 11.13 -18.64 8.00
C ALA A 369 10.95 -17.94 6.63
N VAL A 370 10.55 -16.68 6.63
CA VAL A 370 10.40 -15.86 5.41
C VAL A 370 11.76 -15.71 4.70
N THR A 371 12.83 -15.38 5.44
CA THR A 371 14.18 -15.28 4.85
C THR A 371 14.58 -16.57 4.16
N ALA A 372 14.36 -17.72 4.78
CA ALA A 372 14.66 -19.02 4.19
C ALA A 372 13.81 -19.31 2.93
N ALA A 373 12.52 -18.97 2.95
CA ALA A 373 11.62 -19.16 1.81
C ALA A 373 11.96 -18.29 0.60
N LEU A 374 12.67 -17.18 0.78
CA LEU A 374 13.10 -16.32 -0.30
C LEU A 374 14.42 -16.74 -0.94
N THR A 375 15.25 -17.44 -0.21
CA THR A 375 16.59 -17.92 -0.65
C THR A 375 16.59 -19.34 -1.19
N SER A 376 15.47 -20.05 -1.06
CA SER A 376 15.21 -21.39 -1.63
C SER A 376 14.61 -21.27 -3.03
#